data_23cc4fed94912a322787ddc17879cd82
#
_entry.id   23cc4fed94912a322787ddc17879cd82
#
_cell.length_a   1.000
_cell.length_b   1.000
_cell.length_c   1.000
_cell.angle_alpha   90.00
_cell.angle_beta   90.00
_cell.angle_gamma   90.00
#
_symmetry.space_group_name_H-M   'P 1'
#
loop_
_entity.id
_entity.type
_entity.pdbx_description
1 polymer ?
#
loop_
_entity_poly.entity_id
_entity_poly.type
_entity_poly.pdbx_seq_one_letter_code
_entity_poly.pdbx_strand_id
1 'polypeptide(L)'
;MARQLGAQITVNARTTDPAAFLKKEIGGAHGALVTAVSPKAFEQALGMVRRGGTVSLNGLPPGNFPLDIFGMVLNGITVRGSIVGTRLDLQESLQFAAEGKVAATVSTDRLENINDVFARMHAGTIEGRVVLDFAA
;
A
#
# COMPACT_ATOMS: atom_id res chain seq x y z
N MET A 1 -3.46 13.75 -0.31
CA MET A 1 -3.44 12.76 -1.41
C MET A 1 -4.52 11.68 -1.29
N ALA A 2 -4.49 10.70 -0.36
CA ALA A 2 -5.44 9.55 -0.38
C ALA A 2 -6.93 9.93 -0.52
N ARG A 3 -7.40 10.92 0.25
CA ARG A 3 -8.78 11.44 0.12
C ARG A 3 -9.07 12.08 -1.23
N GLN A 4 -8.10 12.79 -1.81
CA GLN A 4 -8.22 13.41 -3.14
C GLN A 4 -8.31 12.37 -4.24
N LEU A 5 -7.73 11.18 -4.01
CA LEU A 5 -7.80 10.02 -4.91
C LEU A 5 -9.00 9.09 -4.62
N GLY A 6 -9.95 9.52 -3.79
CA GLY A 6 -11.22 8.81 -3.58
C GLY A 6 -11.28 7.93 -2.33
N ALA A 7 -10.26 7.89 -1.46
CA ALA A 7 -10.35 7.14 -0.22
C ALA A 7 -11.42 7.74 0.71
N GLN A 8 -12.44 6.97 1.04
CA GLN A 8 -13.54 7.41 1.92
C GLN A 8 -13.06 7.53 3.38
N ILE A 9 -12.21 6.61 3.82
CA ILE A 9 -11.63 6.57 5.16
C ILE A 9 -10.11 6.62 5.04
N THR A 10 -9.49 7.47 5.86
CA THR A 10 -8.02 7.54 5.97
C THR A 10 -7.62 7.49 7.43
N VAL A 11 -6.63 6.66 7.77
CA VAL A 11 -6.13 6.50 9.15
C VAL A 11 -4.63 6.74 9.17
N ASN A 12 -4.17 7.58 10.09
CA ASN A 12 -2.75 7.76 10.32
C ASN A 12 -2.28 6.70 11.35
N ALA A 13 -1.60 5.68 10.88
CA ALA A 13 -1.10 4.58 11.71
C ALA A 13 -0.01 4.98 12.73
N ARG A 14 0.50 6.22 12.65
CA ARG A 14 1.44 6.75 13.67
C ARG A 14 0.73 7.22 14.93
N THR A 15 -0.53 7.59 14.83
CA THR A 15 -1.30 8.19 15.93
C THR A 15 -2.53 7.37 16.33
N THR A 16 -2.97 6.46 15.49
CA THR A 16 -4.19 5.68 15.68
C THR A 16 -3.93 4.23 15.28
N ASP A 17 -4.39 3.28 16.08
CA ASP A 17 -4.38 1.86 15.69
C ASP A 17 -5.37 1.64 14.54
N PRO A 18 -4.88 1.31 13.33
CA PRO A 18 -5.75 1.18 12.17
C PRO A 18 -6.68 -0.05 12.24
N ALA A 19 -6.25 -1.11 12.94
CA ALA A 19 -7.06 -2.32 13.08
C ALA A 19 -8.27 -2.07 13.99
N ALA A 20 -8.02 -1.50 15.18
CA ALA A 20 -9.08 -1.14 16.11
C ALA A 20 -10.05 -0.12 15.49
N PHE A 21 -9.52 0.88 14.79
CA PHE A 21 -10.32 1.89 14.11
C PHE A 21 -11.24 1.28 13.04
N LEU A 22 -10.71 0.49 12.10
CA LEU A 22 -11.51 -0.09 11.02
C LEU A 22 -12.54 -1.11 11.54
N LYS A 23 -12.20 -1.87 12.58
CA LYS A 23 -13.18 -2.78 13.21
C LYS A 23 -14.35 -2.03 13.84
N LYS A 24 -14.07 -0.89 14.49
CA LYS A 24 -15.10 -0.04 15.08
C LYS A 24 -15.98 0.61 14.02
N GLU A 25 -15.39 1.19 12.98
CA GLU A 25 -16.11 2.00 11.99
C GLU A 25 -16.90 1.17 10.97
N ILE A 26 -16.33 0.04 10.53
CA ILE A 26 -16.89 -0.77 9.41
C ILE A 26 -16.94 -2.27 9.69
N GLY A 27 -16.64 -2.73 10.91
CA GLY A 27 -16.59 -4.17 11.23
C GLY A 27 -15.37 -4.90 10.67
N GLY A 28 -14.39 -4.19 10.08
CA GLY A 28 -13.23 -4.70 9.39
C GLY A 28 -13.40 -4.78 7.87
N ALA A 29 -12.29 -4.75 7.16
CA ALA A 29 -12.25 -4.78 5.69
C ALA A 29 -12.48 -6.20 5.14
N HIS A 30 -13.05 -6.32 3.95
CA HIS A 30 -13.16 -7.59 3.22
C HIS A 30 -11.80 -8.09 2.73
N GLY A 31 -10.95 -7.16 2.32
CA GLY A 31 -9.59 -7.40 1.88
C GLY A 31 -8.66 -6.25 2.26
N ALA A 32 -7.40 -6.56 2.49
CA ALA A 32 -6.33 -5.60 2.71
C ALA A 32 -5.20 -5.85 1.72
N LEU A 33 -4.83 -4.82 0.98
CA LEU A 33 -3.69 -4.83 0.07
C LEU A 33 -2.52 -4.12 0.74
N VAL A 34 -1.45 -4.84 1.04
CA VAL A 34 -0.29 -4.30 1.75
C VAL A 34 0.81 -3.94 0.76
N THR A 35 0.90 -2.66 0.42
CA THR A 35 1.92 -2.12 -0.49
C THR A 35 3.09 -1.45 0.25
N ALA A 36 2.99 -1.30 1.57
CA ALA A 36 4.01 -0.67 2.39
C ALA A 36 5.28 -1.54 2.51
N VAL A 37 6.44 -0.89 2.61
CA VAL A 37 7.73 -1.54 2.86
C VAL A 37 8.03 -1.47 4.37
N SER A 38 7.18 -2.12 5.17
CA SER A 38 7.30 -2.14 6.64
C SER A 38 6.68 -3.41 7.22
N PRO A 39 7.43 -4.26 7.96
CA PRO A 39 6.89 -5.46 8.62
C PRO A 39 5.69 -5.15 9.53
N LYS A 40 5.70 -3.99 10.21
CA LYS A 40 4.59 -3.55 11.05
C LYS A 40 3.28 -3.35 10.28
N ALA A 41 3.34 -2.88 9.03
CA ALA A 41 2.14 -2.73 8.20
C ALA A 41 1.53 -4.09 7.85
N PHE A 42 2.35 -5.11 7.67
CA PHE A 42 1.90 -6.49 7.43
C PHE A 42 1.19 -7.07 8.67
N GLU A 43 1.77 -6.90 9.85
CA GLU A 43 1.15 -7.29 11.12
C GLU A 43 -0.18 -6.57 11.33
N GLN A 44 -0.23 -5.27 11.15
CA GLN A 44 -1.45 -4.48 11.30
C GLN A 44 -2.55 -4.92 10.34
N ALA A 45 -2.21 -5.27 9.09
CA ALA A 45 -3.17 -5.65 8.08
C ALA A 45 -3.99 -6.89 8.47
N LEU A 46 -3.40 -7.84 9.19
CA LEU A 46 -4.12 -9.01 9.72
C LEU A 46 -5.25 -8.62 10.66
N GLY A 47 -5.01 -7.59 11.49
CA GLY A 47 -6.01 -7.05 12.39
C GLY A 47 -7.10 -6.21 11.71
N MET A 48 -6.85 -5.70 10.50
CA MET A 48 -7.79 -4.82 9.78
C MET A 48 -8.92 -5.57 9.09
N VAL A 49 -8.74 -6.84 8.77
CA VAL A 49 -9.74 -7.61 8.02
C VAL A 49 -10.80 -8.23 8.95
N ARG A 50 -12.01 -8.38 8.42
CA ARG A 50 -13.12 -9.09 9.07
C ARG A 50 -12.93 -10.61 9.01
N ARG A 51 -13.80 -11.36 9.67
CA ARG A 51 -13.88 -12.83 9.51
C ARG A 51 -14.05 -13.19 8.02
N GLY A 52 -13.28 -14.19 7.59
CA GLY A 52 -13.23 -14.62 6.19
C GLY A 52 -12.52 -13.63 5.25
N GLY A 53 -11.88 -12.60 5.80
CA GLY A 53 -11.16 -11.60 5.02
C GLY A 53 -9.83 -12.10 4.44
N THR A 54 -9.33 -11.41 3.43
CA THR A 54 -8.07 -11.74 2.76
C THR A 54 -7.05 -10.62 2.91
N VAL A 55 -5.82 -10.96 3.25
CA VAL A 55 -4.68 -10.03 3.25
C VAL A 55 -3.74 -10.39 2.11
N SER A 56 -3.56 -9.49 1.15
CA SER A 56 -2.62 -9.62 0.03
C SER A 56 -1.32 -8.87 0.34
N LEU A 57 -0.22 -9.59 0.30
CA LEU A 57 1.13 -9.10 0.59
C LEU A 57 1.82 -8.74 -0.73
N ASN A 58 1.99 -7.46 -1.00
CA ASN A 58 2.58 -6.93 -2.23
C ASN A 58 3.89 -6.18 -1.99
N GLY A 59 4.02 -5.49 -0.85
CA GLY A 59 5.28 -4.87 -0.44
C GLY A 59 6.36 -5.92 -0.16
N LEU A 60 7.64 -5.52 -0.26
CA LEU A 60 8.80 -6.40 -0.04
C LEU A 60 9.70 -5.82 1.05
N PRO A 61 9.24 -5.71 2.30
CA PRO A 61 10.12 -5.34 3.41
C PRO A 61 11.11 -6.47 3.71
N PRO A 62 12.33 -6.17 4.15
CA PRO A 62 13.22 -7.17 4.68
C PRO A 62 12.72 -7.72 6.02
N GLY A 63 13.07 -8.97 6.34
CA GLY A 63 12.76 -9.60 7.62
C GLY A 63 11.42 -10.34 7.65
N ASN A 64 10.93 -10.56 8.86
CA ASN A 64 9.72 -11.32 9.15
C ASN A 64 8.74 -10.48 9.97
N PHE A 65 7.49 -10.89 10.01
CA PHE A 65 6.47 -10.35 10.92
C PHE A 65 5.76 -11.49 11.66
N PRO A 66 5.30 -11.26 12.90
CA PRO A 66 4.58 -12.28 13.68
C PRO A 66 3.18 -12.49 13.09
N LEU A 67 2.72 -13.74 13.16
CA LEU A 67 1.40 -14.15 12.69
C LEU A 67 0.66 -14.83 13.83
N ASP A 68 -0.47 -14.26 14.25
CA ASP A 68 -1.35 -14.83 15.26
C ASP A 68 -2.09 -16.04 14.70
N ILE A 69 -1.58 -17.23 14.98
CA ILE A 69 -2.15 -18.51 14.49
C ILE A 69 -3.58 -18.68 14.98
N PHE A 70 -3.84 -18.42 16.26
CA PHE A 70 -5.15 -18.61 16.88
C PHE A 70 -6.21 -17.69 16.25
N GLY A 71 -5.87 -16.39 16.16
CA GLY A 71 -6.74 -15.41 15.53
C GLY A 71 -7.02 -15.72 14.06
N MET A 72 -6.02 -16.19 13.31
CA MET A 72 -6.20 -16.59 11.91
C MET A 72 -7.16 -17.75 11.76
N VAL A 73 -6.99 -18.81 12.55
CA VAL A 73 -7.83 -20.01 12.48
C VAL A 73 -9.26 -19.68 12.85
N LEU A 74 -9.50 -19.00 13.99
CA LEU A 74 -10.84 -18.66 14.45
C LEU A 74 -11.59 -17.74 13.50
N ASN A 75 -10.89 -16.84 12.82
CA ASN A 75 -11.50 -15.88 11.91
C ASN A 75 -11.47 -16.31 10.45
N GLY A 76 -10.85 -17.45 10.11
CA GLY A 76 -10.76 -17.94 8.74
C GLY A 76 -10.07 -16.94 7.81
N ILE A 77 -8.97 -16.29 8.28
CA ILE A 77 -8.25 -15.29 7.51
C ILE A 77 -7.39 -15.96 6.44
N THR A 78 -7.44 -15.43 5.22
CA THR A 78 -6.53 -15.82 4.14
C THR A 78 -5.37 -14.83 4.04
N VAL A 79 -4.13 -15.34 3.99
CA VAL A 79 -2.94 -14.53 3.67
C VAL A 79 -2.38 -15.02 2.34
N ARG A 80 -2.17 -14.10 1.41
CA ARG A 80 -1.70 -14.42 0.05
C ARG A 80 -0.56 -13.50 -0.35
N GLY A 81 0.55 -14.08 -0.82
CA GLY A 81 1.59 -13.33 -1.53
C GLY A 81 1.12 -12.96 -2.95
N SER A 82 1.53 -11.80 -3.43
CA SER A 82 1.27 -11.35 -4.79
C SER A 82 2.56 -10.80 -5.38
N ILE A 83 3.09 -11.46 -6.39
CA ILE A 83 4.28 -11.03 -7.08
C ILE A 83 3.90 -10.17 -8.28
N VAL A 84 4.50 -9.01 -8.37
CA VAL A 84 4.45 -8.00 -9.45
C VAL A 84 3.21 -8.12 -10.36
N GLY A 85 3.26 -9.00 -11.35
CA GLY A 85 2.19 -9.27 -12.31
C GLY A 85 2.70 -10.00 -13.54
N THR A 86 1.77 -10.49 -14.35
CA THR A 86 2.00 -11.13 -15.64
C THR A 86 1.99 -10.10 -16.77
N ARG A 87 2.25 -10.53 -18.02
CA ARG A 87 2.09 -9.68 -19.21
C ARG A 87 0.64 -9.24 -19.40
N LEU A 88 -0.31 -10.09 -19.04
CA LEU A 88 -1.74 -9.77 -19.12
C LEU A 88 -2.09 -8.69 -18.09
N ASP A 89 -1.61 -8.80 -16.84
CA ASP A 89 -1.83 -7.78 -15.83
C ASP A 89 -1.28 -6.41 -16.27
N LEU A 90 -0.12 -6.39 -16.96
CA LEU A 90 0.43 -5.15 -17.52
C LEU A 90 -0.48 -4.59 -18.62
N GLN A 91 -0.95 -5.44 -19.53
CA GLN A 91 -1.86 -5.02 -20.61
C GLN A 91 -3.15 -4.42 -20.04
N GLU A 92 -3.75 -5.08 -19.05
CA GLU A 92 -4.97 -4.60 -18.37
C GLU A 92 -4.71 -3.29 -17.62
N SER A 93 -3.55 -3.16 -16.95
CA SER A 93 -3.16 -1.92 -16.25
C SER A 93 -3.02 -0.74 -17.21
N LEU A 94 -2.42 -0.96 -18.38
CA LEU A 94 -2.31 0.05 -19.43
C LEU A 94 -3.68 0.43 -20.00
N GLN A 95 -4.59 -0.54 -20.14
CA GLN A 95 -5.96 -0.29 -20.57
C GLN A 95 -6.70 0.60 -19.55
N PHE A 96 -6.60 0.31 -18.25
CA PHE A 96 -7.18 1.17 -17.22
C PHE A 96 -6.62 2.59 -17.23
N ALA A 97 -5.33 2.75 -17.51
CA ALA A 97 -4.71 4.07 -17.66
C ALA A 97 -5.23 4.80 -18.90
N ALA A 98 -5.35 4.10 -20.05
CA ALA A 98 -5.91 4.66 -21.28
C ALA A 98 -7.38 5.11 -21.13
N GLU A 99 -8.14 4.41 -20.30
CA GLU A 99 -9.52 4.76 -19.94
C GLU A 99 -9.62 5.89 -18.90
N GLY A 100 -8.49 6.44 -18.44
CA GLY A 100 -8.46 7.51 -17.44
C GLY A 100 -8.83 7.07 -16.02
N LYS A 101 -8.90 5.75 -15.76
CA LYS A 101 -9.24 5.20 -14.44
C LYS A 101 -8.08 5.25 -13.44
N VAL A 102 -6.85 5.33 -13.95
CA VAL A 102 -5.62 5.41 -13.17
C VAL A 102 -4.78 6.57 -13.70
N ALA A 103 -4.37 7.45 -12.80
CA ALA A 103 -3.44 8.53 -13.10
C ALA A 103 -2.34 8.57 -12.03
N ALA A 104 -1.09 8.65 -12.45
CA ALA A 104 0.02 8.83 -11.55
C ALA A 104 0.17 10.30 -11.16
N THR A 105 0.36 10.58 -9.87
CA THR A 105 0.83 11.90 -9.42
C THR A 105 2.34 11.97 -9.66
N VAL A 106 2.76 12.84 -10.56
CA VAL A 106 4.16 12.96 -10.99
C VAL A 106 4.65 14.38 -10.76
N SER A 107 5.86 14.52 -10.25
CA SER A 107 6.67 15.75 -10.30
C SER A 107 7.96 15.47 -11.04
N THR A 108 8.56 16.51 -11.64
CA THR A 108 9.85 16.40 -12.32
C THR A 108 10.94 17.04 -11.48
N ASP A 109 12.15 16.52 -11.57
CA ASP A 109 13.35 17.09 -10.98
C ASP A 109 14.54 16.86 -11.93
N ARG A 110 15.63 17.59 -11.75
CA ARG A 110 16.83 17.43 -12.57
C ARG A 110 17.69 16.27 -12.06
N LEU A 111 18.48 15.66 -12.94
CA LEU A 111 19.38 14.57 -12.57
C LEU A 111 20.40 14.98 -11.50
N GLU A 112 20.90 16.21 -11.57
CA GLU A 112 21.88 16.74 -10.59
C GLU A 112 21.33 16.71 -9.16
N ASN A 113 20.01 16.76 -8.98
CA ASN A 113 19.33 16.77 -7.69
C ASN A 113 19.04 15.36 -7.13
N ILE A 114 19.54 14.29 -7.77
CA ILE A 114 19.21 12.91 -7.40
C ILE A 114 19.45 12.60 -5.92
N ASN A 115 20.52 13.13 -5.34
CA ASN A 115 20.84 12.89 -3.93
C ASN A 115 19.82 13.57 -2.99
N ASP A 116 19.33 14.76 -3.35
CA ASP A 116 18.26 15.44 -2.63
C ASP A 116 16.93 14.66 -2.77
N VAL A 117 16.63 14.15 -3.95
CA VAL A 117 15.47 13.28 -4.18
C VAL A 117 15.53 12.05 -3.27
N PHE A 118 16.69 11.40 -3.15
CA PHE A 118 16.85 10.27 -2.23
C PHE A 118 16.70 10.69 -0.77
N ALA A 119 17.22 11.83 -0.37
CA ALA A 119 17.05 12.35 1.00
C ALA A 119 15.56 12.58 1.33
N ARG A 120 14.81 13.20 0.42
CA ARG A 120 13.36 13.42 0.54
C ARG A 120 12.59 12.08 0.57
N MET A 121 13.02 11.08 -0.22
CA MET A 121 12.43 9.74 -0.24
C MET A 121 12.62 9.02 1.10
N HIS A 122 13.84 9.09 1.68
CA HIS A 122 14.12 8.55 3.01
C HIS A 122 13.32 9.26 4.12
N ALA A 123 13.15 10.57 4.00
CA ALA A 123 12.33 11.37 4.92
C ALA A 123 10.83 11.12 4.79
N GLY A 124 10.39 10.42 3.73
CA GLY A 124 8.97 10.16 3.45
C GLY A 124 8.18 11.43 3.09
N THR A 125 8.83 12.42 2.48
CA THR A 125 8.22 13.70 2.09
C THR A 125 7.83 13.78 0.62
N ILE A 126 8.11 12.73 -0.17
CA ILE A 126 7.70 12.64 -1.57
C ILE A 126 6.27 12.11 -1.65
N GLU A 127 5.41 12.83 -2.36
CA GLU A 127 4.08 12.36 -2.74
C GLU A 127 4.07 11.94 -4.22
N GLY A 128 3.67 10.71 -4.50
CA GLY A 128 3.61 10.16 -5.86
C GLY A 128 4.96 9.70 -6.40
N ARG A 129 5.34 10.19 -7.58
CA ARG A 129 6.58 9.85 -8.28
C ARG A 129 7.39 11.10 -8.62
N VAL A 130 8.70 11.01 -8.47
CA VAL A 130 9.62 12.00 -9.03
C VAL A 130 10.24 11.40 -10.29
N VAL A 131 10.09 12.06 -11.42
CA VAL A 131 10.73 11.72 -12.69
C VAL A 131 11.95 12.63 -12.85
N LEU A 132 13.12 12.02 -13.06
CA LEU A 132 14.33 12.79 -13.34
C LEU A 132 14.34 13.13 -14.83
N ASP A 133 14.39 14.44 -15.13
CA ASP A 133 14.49 14.93 -16.50
C ASP A 133 15.97 15.07 -16.85
N PHE A 134 16.40 14.34 -17.86
CA PHE A 134 17.79 14.37 -18.37
C PHE A 134 18.05 15.50 -19.38
N ALA A 135 16.99 16.17 -19.83
CA ALA A 135 17.07 17.27 -20.78
C ALA A 135 16.93 18.65 -20.15
N ALA A 136 16.68 18.73 -18.86
CA ALA A 136 16.44 19.98 -18.13
C ALA A 136 17.73 20.57 -17.53
#